data_9e223e58371d24294eb03bcd858dba1a
#
_entry.id   9e223e58371d24294eb03bcd858dba1a
#
_cell.length_a   1.000
_cell.length_b   1.000
_cell.length_c   1.000
_cell.angle_alpha   90.00
_cell.angle_beta   90.00
_cell.angle_gamma   90.00
#
_symmetry.space_group_name_H-M   'P 1'
#
loop_
_entity.id
_entity.type
_entity.pdbx_description
1 polymer ?
#
loop_
_entity_poly.entity_id
_entity_poly.type
_entity_poly.pdbx_seq_one_letter_code
_entity_poly.pdbx_strand_id
1 'polypeptide(L)'
;MAKAARPVPEGYHTITPQLTLDNAAQTIEWYKKALGAQELDRSVGPDGKIMHAELKIGDSRIMVNDAMMGAKGPKAMGGTPISLWIYVEDADSLFNRAVAAGGQVGQGPMGAMADQFWGDRCGTFTDPAGYRWTIATRKEDLTPPEMKQRQDEFMKSFGREHAHSER
;
A
#
# COMPACT_ATOMS: atom_id res chain seq x y z
N MET A 1 -18.97 -3.71 -33.21
CA MET A 1 -17.95 -3.35 -32.18
C MET A 1 -16.64 -4.05 -32.55
N ALA A 2 -15.50 -3.37 -32.47
CA ALA A 2 -14.20 -3.98 -32.74
C ALA A 2 -13.85 -4.98 -31.61
N LYS A 3 -13.32 -6.15 -31.99
CA LYS A 3 -12.84 -7.16 -31.05
C LYS A 3 -11.55 -6.67 -30.40
N ALA A 4 -11.38 -6.87 -29.07
CA ALA A 4 -10.16 -6.53 -28.38
C ALA A 4 -8.95 -7.26 -28.96
N ALA A 5 -7.82 -6.56 -29.11
CA ALA A 5 -6.58 -7.11 -29.65
C ALA A 5 -5.96 -8.16 -28.69
N ARG A 6 -6.16 -7.99 -27.39
CA ARG A 6 -5.69 -8.93 -26.33
C ARG A 6 -6.68 -8.98 -25.19
N PRO A 7 -6.84 -10.14 -24.50
CA PRO A 7 -7.79 -10.28 -23.40
C PRO A 7 -7.34 -9.58 -22.10
N VAL A 8 -6.04 -9.40 -21.89
CA VAL A 8 -5.47 -8.61 -20.77
C VAL A 8 -5.02 -7.28 -21.34
N PRO A 9 -5.55 -6.14 -20.83
CA PRO A 9 -5.16 -4.81 -21.34
C PRO A 9 -3.67 -4.57 -21.15
N GLU A 10 -3.10 -3.72 -21.99
CA GLU A 10 -1.69 -3.39 -21.92
C GLU A 10 -1.34 -2.68 -20.61
N GLY A 11 -0.24 -3.09 -19.96
CA GLY A 11 0.22 -2.55 -18.69
C GLY A 11 -0.54 -3.05 -17.46
N TYR A 12 -1.49 -3.99 -17.63
CA TYR A 12 -2.12 -4.69 -16.52
C TYR A 12 -1.45 -6.04 -16.25
N HIS A 13 -1.42 -6.41 -14.98
CA HIS A 13 -1.07 -7.75 -14.53
C HIS A 13 -2.33 -8.56 -14.25
N THR A 14 -2.19 -9.85 -13.96
CA THR A 14 -3.32 -10.76 -13.67
C THR A 14 -4.15 -10.26 -12.47
N ILE A 15 -3.50 -9.70 -11.46
CA ILE A 15 -4.17 -9.10 -10.30
C ILE A 15 -3.98 -7.59 -10.38
N THR A 16 -5.10 -6.86 -10.32
CA THR A 16 -5.12 -5.39 -10.28
C THR A 16 -5.96 -4.96 -9.09
N PRO A 17 -5.38 -4.30 -8.08
CA PRO A 17 -6.13 -3.76 -6.95
C PRO A 17 -7.15 -2.71 -7.40
N GLN A 18 -8.34 -2.74 -6.81
CA GLN A 18 -9.33 -1.67 -6.92
C GLN A 18 -9.64 -1.13 -5.53
N LEU A 19 -9.49 0.19 -5.36
CA LEU A 19 -9.69 0.87 -4.08
C LEU A 19 -10.93 1.75 -4.14
N THR A 20 -11.86 1.54 -3.21
CA THR A 20 -13.01 2.42 -3.01
C THR A 20 -12.65 3.52 -2.02
N LEU A 21 -12.86 4.76 -2.40
CA LEU A 21 -12.42 5.95 -1.67
C LEU A 21 -13.62 6.83 -1.30
N ASP A 22 -13.60 7.44 -0.12
CA ASP A 22 -14.67 8.38 0.28
C ASP A 22 -14.60 9.71 -0.47
N ASN A 23 -13.38 10.10 -0.92
CA ASN A 23 -13.12 11.23 -1.78
C ASN A 23 -11.97 10.88 -2.73
N ALA A 24 -12.33 10.28 -3.86
CA ALA A 24 -11.36 9.77 -4.82
C ALA A 24 -10.52 10.90 -5.44
N ALA A 25 -11.11 12.04 -5.76
CA ALA A 25 -10.38 13.17 -6.35
C ALA A 25 -9.25 13.65 -5.43
N GLN A 26 -9.53 13.87 -4.16
CA GLN A 26 -8.54 14.30 -3.18
C GLN A 26 -7.48 13.22 -2.93
N THR A 27 -7.89 11.97 -2.84
CA THR A 27 -6.98 10.85 -2.58
C THR A 27 -6.04 10.59 -3.76
N ILE A 28 -6.51 10.75 -5.00
CA ILE A 28 -5.67 10.67 -6.21
C ILE A 28 -4.56 11.73 -6.15
N GLU A 29 -4.89 12.98 -5.81
CA GLU A 29 -3.87 14.03 -5.69
C GLU A 29 -2.87 13.73 -4.56
N TRP A 30 -3.35 13.11 -3.47
CA TRP A 30 -2.47 12.64 -2.41
C TRP A 30 -1.53 11.53 -2.92
N TYR A 31 -2.03 10.53 -3.65
CA TYR A 31 -1.21 9.45 -4.22
C TYR A 31 -0.16 9.98 -5.20
N LYS A 32 -0.50 11.00 -6.02
CA LYS A 32 0.46 11.67 -6.89
C LYS A 32 1.59 12.32 -6.08
N LYS A 33 1.24 13.06 -5.04
CA LYS A 33 2.19 13.77 -4.17
C LYS A 33 3.03 12.81 -3.33
N ALA A 34 2.39 11.85 -2.67
CA ALA A 34 3.00 10.98 -1.67
C ALA A 34 3.74 9.79 -2.29
N LEU A 35 3.12 9.12 -3.27
CA LEU A 35 3.60 7.86 -3.85
C LEU A 35 4.19 8.02 -5.26
N GLY A 36 4.11 9.22 -5.85
CA GLY A 36 4.54 9.44 -7.24
C GLY A 36 3.61 8.77 -8.26
N ALA A 37 2.34 8.57 -7.89
CA ALA A 37 1.36 7.98 -8.79
C ALA A 37 1.16 8.87 -10.04
N GLN A 38 0.96 8.23 -11.18
CA GLN A 38 0.56 8.86 -12.43
C GLN A 38 -0.90 8.49 -12.72
N GLU A 39 -1.74 9.46 -12.92
CA GLU A 39 -3.11 9.25 -13.37
C GLU A 39 -3.12 9.00 -14.87
N LEU A 40 -3.68 7.86 -15.28
CA LEU A 40 -3.73 7.43 -16.67
C LEU A 40 -5.06 7.71 -17.33
N ASP A 41 -6.16 7.54 -16.57
CA ASP A 41 -7.53 7.78 -17.04
C ASP A 41 -8.44 8.11 -15.87
N ARG A 42 -9.55 8.82 -16.17
CA ARG A 42 -10.60 9.18 -15.23
C ARG A 42 -11.97 9.27 -15.91
N SER A 43 -12.96 8.61 -15.34
CA SER A 43 -14.36 8.76 -15.68
C SER A 43 -15.13 9.38 -14.51
N VAL A 44 -15.85 10.47 -14.79
CA VAL A 44 -16.61 11.22 -13.78
C VAL A 44 -18.10 11.15 -14.09
N GLY A 45 -18.90 10.88 -13.07
CA GLY A 45 -20.35 10.87 -13.16
C GLY A 45 -20.98 12.26 -13.18
N PRO A 46 -22.28 12.36 -13.44
CA PRO A 46 -23.00 13.65 -13.47
C PRO A 46 -23.00 14.39 -12.12
N ASP A 47 -22.84 13.66 -11.03
CA ASP A 47 -22.74 14.18 -9.66
C ASP A 47 -21.32 14.61 -9.26
N GLY A 48 -20.36 14.58 -10.20
CA GLY A 48 -18.96 14.94 -9.98
C GLY A 48 -18.13 13.84 -9.30
N LYS A 49 -18.73 12.70 -8.99
CA LYS A 49 -17.99 11.56 -8.40
C LYS A 49 -17.17 10.82 -9.45
N ILE A 50 -16.01 10.36 -9.05
CA ILE A 50 -15.16 9.51 -9.87
C ILE A 50 -15.75 8.10 -9.89
N MET A 51 -16.31 7.71 -11.03
CA MET A 51 -16.82 6.36 -11.24
C MET A 51 -15.70 5.36 -11.43
N HIS A 52 -14.60 5.80 -12.04
CA HIS A 52 -13.42 5.00 -12.31
C HIS A 52 -12.23 5.91 -12.58
N ALA A 53 -11.07 5.56 -12.05
CA ALA A 53 -9.80 6.10 -12.49
C ALA A 53 -8.71 5.04 -12.43
N GLU A 54 -7.72 5.17 -13.30
CA GLU A 54 -6.54 4.32 -13.36
C GLU A 54 -5.32 5.10 -12.93
N LEU A 55 -4.57 4.55 -11.98
CA LEU A 55 -3.31 5.11 -11.51
C LEU A 55 -2.18 4.11 -11.76
N LYS A 56 -1.00 4.63 -12.08
CA LYS A 56 0.24 3.87 -12.17
C LYS A 56 1.18 4.30 -11.04
N ILE A 57 1.67 3.32 -10.27
CA ILE A 57 2.70 3.49 -9.24
C ILE A 57 3.85 2.54 -9.59
N GLY A 58 5.02 3.08 -9.89
CA GLY A 58 6.12 2.26 -10.42
C GLY A 58 5.73 1.57 -11.73
N ASP A 59 5.77 0.25 -11.75
CA ASP A 59 5.38 -0.62 -12.88
C ASP A 59 3.94 -1.14 -12.78
N SER A 60 3.26 -0.88 -11.67
CA SER A 60 1.97 -1.49 -11.33
C SER A 60 0.82 -0.50 -11.52
N ARG A 61 -0.35 -1.02 -11.93
CA ARG A 61 -1.60 -0.25 -12.01
C ARG A 61 -2.52 -0.59 -10.86
N ILE A 62 -3.25 0.41 -10.40
CA ILE A 62 -4.38 0.29 -9.50
C ILE A 62 -5.57 1.02 -10.08
N MET A 63 -6.77 0.54 -9.76
CA MET A 63 -8.03 1.21 -10.06
C MET A 63 -8.55 1.88 -8.81
N VAL A 64 -9.18 3.05 -8.95
CA VAL A 64 -9.81 3.76 -7.84
C VAL A 64 -11.18 4.29 -8.26
N ASN A 65 -12.10 4.36 -7.30
CA ASN A 65 -13.43 4.95 -7.50
C ASN A 65 -13.93 5.59 -6.20
N ASP A 66 -14.87 6.51 -6.32
CA ASP A 66 -15.61 7.02 -5.17
C ASP A 66 -16.55 5.94 -4.58
N ALA A 67 -16.79 6.03 -3.28
CA ALA A 67 -17.81 5.25 -2.60
C ALA A 67 -19.18 5.57 -3.18
N MET A 68 -19.78 4.60 -3.86
CA MET A 68 -21.09 4.70 -4.52
C MET A 68 -21.78 3.34 -4.62
N MET A 69 -23.08 3.32 -4.89
CA MET A 69 -23.87 2.09 -5.11
C MET A 69 -23.70 1.06 -3.99
N GLY A 70 -23.55 1.52 -2.73
CA GLY A 70 -23.35 0.64 -1.57
C GLY A 70 -21.92 0.22 -1.29
N ALA A 71 -20.98 0.51 -2.18
CA ALA A 71 -19.54 0.32 -1.90
C ALA A 71 -19.07 1.33 -0.87
N LYS A 72 -18.20 0.89 0.04
CA LYS A 72 -17.69 1.69 1.17
C LYS A 72 -16.17 1.66 1.20
N GLY A 73 -15.55 2.78 1.54
CA GLY A 73 -14.13 2.85 1.84
C GLY A 73 -13.77 2.31 3.22
N PRO A 74 -12.48 2.15 3.54
CA PRO A 74 -12.01 1.58 4.80
C PRO A 74 -12.56 2.30 6.04
N LYS A 75 -12.65 3.62 6.02
CA LYS A 75 -13.15 4.39 7.18
C LYS A 75 -14.60 4.05 7.52
N ALA A 76 -15.46 3.93 6.51
CA ALA A 76 -16.87 3.57 6.69
C ALA A 76 -17.06 2.11 7.09
N MET A 77 -16.05 1.26 6.89
CA MET A 77 -16.04 -0.15 7.28
C MET A 77 -15.34 -0.39 8.63
N GLY A 78 -14.74 0.64 9.23
CA GLY A 78 -13.95 0.51 10.47
C GLY A 78 -12.54 -0.05 10.24
N GLY A 79 -12.05 -0.09 9.01
CA GLY A 79 -10.72 -0.55 8.63
C GLY A 79 -10.72 -1.42 7.37
N THR A 80 -9.54 -1.93 7.02
CA THR A 80 -9.35 -2.87 5.91
C THR A 80 -8.38 -3.98 6.31
N PRO A 81 -8.65 -5.25 5.98
CA PRO A 81 -7.73 -6.36 6.19
C PRO A 81 -6.64 -6.43 5.08
N ILE A 82 -6.73 -5.59 4.05
CA ILE A 82 -5.79 -5.56 2.92
C ILE A 82 -4.70 -4.54 3.21
N SER A 83 -3.46 -4.90 2.96
CA SER A 83 -2.33 -3.99 2.87
C SER A 83 -1.67 -4.10 1.50
N LEU A 84 -1.15 -2.98 1.01
CA LEU A 84 -0.48 -2.88 -0.27
C LEU A 84 1.02 -2.68 -0.02
N TRP A 85 1.84 -3.43 -0.77
CA TRP A 85 3.30 -3.34 -0.68
C TRP A 85 3.85 -2.69 -1.93
N ILE A 86 4.80 -1.76 -1.73
CA ILE A 86 5.54 -1.10 -2.80
C ILE A 86 7.02 -1.39 -2.57
N TYR A 87 7.64 -2.08 -3.52
CA TYR A 87 9.09 -2.28 -3.55
C TYR A 87 9.73 -1.20 -4.41
N VAL A 88 10.69 -0.49 -3.83
CA VAL A 88 11.47 0.59 -4.48
C VAL A 88 12.94 0.49 -4.10
N GLU A 89 13.81 1.17 -4.86
CA GLU A 89 15.25 1.22 -4.57
C GLU A 89 15.56 1.99 -3.28
N ASP A 90 14.80 3.05 -2.98
CA ASP A 90 14.96 3.89 -1.79
C ASP A 90 13.61 4.00 -1.04
N ALA A 91 13.38 3.01 -0.16
CA ALA A 91 12.18 2.97 0.66
C ALA A 91 12.12 4.10 1.68
N ASP A 92 13.26 4.52 2.25
CA ASP A 92 13.31 5.60 3.24
C ASP A 92 12.82 6.92 2.64
N SER A 93 13.28 7.27 1.45
CA SER A 93 12.86 8.51 0.77
C SER A 93 11.37 8.50 0.47
N LEU A 94 10.83 7.41 -0.09
CA LEU A 94 9.41 7.31 -0.42
C LEU A 94 8.53 7.31 0.83
N PHE A 95 8.91 6.57 1.86
CA PHE A 95 8.21 6.53 3.15
C PHE A 95 8.15 7.91 3.82
N ASN A 96 9.29 8.59 3.92
CA ASN A 96 9.36 9.93 4.51
C ASN A 96 8.49 10.94 3.74
N ARG A 97 8.46 10.85 2.41
CA ARG A 97 7.59 11.68 1.56
C ARG A 97 6.12 11.42 1.83
N ALA A 98 5.72 10.16 1.98
CA ALA A 98 4.34 9.78 2.27
C ALA A 98 3.90 10.26 3.66
N VAL A 99 4.76 10.10 4.67
CA VAL A 99 4.51 10.58 6.04
C VAL A 99 4.43 12.10 6.08
N ALA A 100 5.34 12.81 5.41
CA ALA A 100 5.30 14.28 5.30
C ALA A 100 4.04 14.78 4.58
N ALA A 101 3.46 13.97 3.70
CA ALA A 101 2.18 14.28 3.04
C ALA A 101 0.95 13.97 3.90
N GLY A 102 1.12 13.44 5.11
CA GLY A 102 0.03 13.13 6.05
C GLY A 102 -0.28 11.64 6.22
N GLY A 103 0.55 10.74 5.71
CA GLY A 103 0.50 9.31 6.01
C GLY A 103 0.77 9.08 7.50
N GLN A 104 -0.07 8.29 8.15
CA GLN A 104 0.07 7.98 9.57
C GLN A 104 0.93 6.74 9.75
N VAL A 105 2.09 6.90 10.39
CA VAL A 105 3.01 5.78 10.68
C VAL A 105 2.29 4.69 11.47
N GLY A 106 2.42 3.45 11.02
CA GLY A 106 1.84 2.29 11.71
C GLY A 106 2.47 2.06 13.08
N GLN A 107 1.84 1.18 13.84
CA GLN A 107 2.36 0.75 15.15
C GLN A 107 3.08 -0.59 15.04
N GLY A 108 3.88 -0.90 16.07
CA GLY A 108 4.58 -2.16 16.19
C GLY A 108 5.84 -2.26 15.31
N PRO A 109 6.43 -3.46 15.19
CA PRO A 109 7.74 -3.67 14.56
C PRO A 109 7.84 -3.26 13.09
N MET A 110 6.71 -3.19 12.39
CA MET A 110 6.63 -2.76 10.99
C MET A 110 6.11 -1.33 10.82
N GLY A 111 5.95 -0.55 11.89
CA GLY A 111 5.44 0.82 11.80
C GLY A 111 6.46 1.76 11.17
N ALA A 112 7.47 2.17 11.92
CA ALA A 112 8.56 2.99 11.42
C ALA A 112 9.49 2.19 10.49
N MET A 113 10.27 2.91 9.64
CA MET A 113 11.27 2.29 8.79
C MET A 113 12.31 1.53 9.62
N ALA A 114 12.46 0.24 9.37
CA ALA A 114 13.42 -0.63 10.04
C ALA A 114 13.86 -1.78 9.13
N ASP A 115 15.06 -2.30 9.41
CA ASP A 115 15.52 -3.54 8.79
C ASP A 115 14.81 -4.73 9.44
N GLN A 116 14.29 -5.61 8.61
CA GLN A 116 13.48 -6.75 9.02
C GLN A 116 14.29 -8.05 8.96
N PHE A 117 13.93 -9.01 9.79
CA PHE A 117 14.64 -10.28 9.85
C PHE A 117 14.66 -11.07 8.53
N TRP A 118 13.71 -10.80 7.64
CA TRP A 118 13.61 -11.45 6.32
C TRP A 118 14.41 -10.77 5.21
N GLY A 119 15.18 -9.74 5.53
CA GLY A 119 16.11 -9.09 4.59
C GLY A 119 15.58 -7.86 3.88
N ASP A 120 14.38 -7.39 4.19
CA ASP A 120 13.86 -6.12 3.69
C ASP A 120 14.10 -4.99 4.71
N ARG A 121 14.28 -3.79 4.21
CA ARG A 121 14.09 -2.56 4.96
C ARG A 121 12.72 -2.01 4.62
N CYS A 122 11.82 -1.92 5.58
CA CYS A 122 10.46 -1.47 5.30
C CYS A 122 9.83 -0.70 6.47
N GLY A 123 8.77 0.05 6.14
CA GLY A 123 7.91 0.72 7.09
C GLY A 123 6.48 0.79 6.56
N THR A 124 5.52 0.87 7.46
CA THR A 124 4.09 0.86 7.15
C THR A 124 3.44 2.17 7.58
N PHE A 125 2.58 2.71 6.75
CA PHE A 125 1.70 3.82 7.10
C PHE A 125 0.27 3.57 6.64
N THR A 126 -0.67 4.31 7.20
CA THR A 126 -2.06 4.39 6.75
C THR A 126 -2.25 5.71 6.01
N ASP A 127 -2.79 5.64 4.80
CA ASP A 127 -3.11 6.81 3.99
C ASP A 127 -4.35 7.57 4.52
N PRO A 128 -4.63 8.80 4.02
CA PRO A 128 -5.81 9.55 4.43
C PRO A 128 -7.15 8.88 4.14
N ALA A 129 -7.21 7.90 3.23
CA ALA A 129 -8.42 7.13 2.93
C ALA A 129 -8.60 5.91 3.85
N GLY A 130 -7.56 5.53 4.61
CA GLY A 130 -7.58 4.40 5.54
C GLY A 130 -6.97 3.12 4.99
N TYR A 131 -6.34 3.14 3.81
CA TYR A 131 -5.58 1.99 3.30
C TYR A 131 -4.18 1.92 3.90
N ARG A 132 -3.73 0.70 4.17
CA ARG A 132 -2.39 0.42 4.69
C ARG A 132 -1.42 0.18 3.53
N TRP A 133 -0.29 0.86 3.59
CA TRP A 133 0.81 0.76 2.65
C TRP A 133 2.09 0.39 3.37
N THR A 134 2.83 -0.57 2.84
CA THR A 134 4.19 -0.88 3.26
C THR A 134 5.14 -0.48 2.13
N ILE A 135 6.11 0.33 2.45
CA ILE A 135 7.18 0.69 1.52
C ILE A 135 8.42 -0.13 1.89
N ALA A 136 9.00 -0.78 0.92
CA ALA A 136 10.10 -1.71 1.14
C ALA A 136 11.22 -1.58 0.10
N THR A 137 12.44 -1.85 0.56
CA THR A 137 13.61 -2.13 -0.29
C THR A 137 14.17 -3.48 0.13
N ARG A 138 14.39 -4.38 -0.83
CA ARG A 138 15.11 -5.62 -0.60
C ARG A 138 16.59 -5.31 -0.36
N LYS A 139 17.12 -5.65 0.81
CA LYS A 139 18.52 -5.39 1.21
C LYS A 139 19.37 -6.64 1.13
N GLU A 140 18.80 -7.80 1.42
CA GLU A 140 19.53 -9.06 1.52
C GLU A 140 18.71 -10.21 0.91
N ASP A 141 19.39 -11.10 0.21
CA ASP A 141 18.85 -12.39 -0.22
C ASP A 141 19.32 -13.47 0.74
N LEU A 142 18.39 -13.94 1.58
CA LEU A 142 18.68 -14.93 2.60
C LEU A 142 18.45 -16.35 2.09
N THR A 143 19.34 -17.24 2.46
CA THR A 143 19.09 -18.69 2.29
C THR A 143 18.01 -19.18 3.27
N PRO A 144 17.32 -20.30 2.98
CA PRO A 144 16.32 -20.84 3.91
C PRO A 144 16.82 -21.10 5.34
N PRO A 145 18.05 -21.59 5.57
CA PRO A 145 18.59 -21.72 6.92
C PRO A 145 18.79 -20.38 7.65
N GLU A 146 19.33 -19.37 6.96
CA GLU A 146 19.51 -18.02 7.51
C GLU A 146 18.17 -17.38 7.87
N MET A 147 17.18 -17.49 6.98
CA MET A 147 15.82 -17.02 7.23
C MET A 147 15.24 -17.65 8.50
N LYS A 148 15.36 -18.98 8.62
CA LYS A 148 14.86 -19.68 9.78
C LYS A 148 15.55 -19.25 11.07
N GLN A 149 16.88 -19.12 11.07
CA GLN A 149 17.65 -18.66 12.22
C GLN A 149 17.19 -17.28 12.66
N ARG A 150 17.13 -16.30 11.75
CA ARG A 150 16.69 -14.93 12.05
C ARG A 150 15.25 -14.87 12.56
N GLN A 151 14.36 -15.68 11.99
CA GLN A 151 12.98 -15.80 12.46
C GLN A 151 12.92 -16.33 13.90
N ASP A 152 13.68 -17.37 14.23
CA ASP A 152 13.73 -17.96 15.57
C ASP A 152 14.27 -16.94 16.59
N GLU A 153 15.27 -16.14 16.22
CA GLU A 153 15.82 -15.06 17.05
C GLU A 153 14.80 -13.94 17.28
N PHE A 154 14.12 -13.50 16.21
CA PHE A 154 13.06 -12.49 16.28
C PHE A 154 11.92 -12.95 17.20
N MET A 155 11.44 -14.18 17.04
CA MET A 155 10.34 -14.71 17.87
C MET A 155 10.73 -14.82 19.36
N LYS A 156 11.99 -15.13 19.66
CA LYS A 156 12.50 -15.14 21.05
C LYS A 156 12.52 -13.75 21.67
N SER A 157 12.91 -12.71 20.92
CA SER A 157 12.90 -11.32 21.39
C SER A 157 11.48 -10.80 21.59
N PHE A 158 10.61 -11.03 20.60
CA PHE A 158 9.21 -10.61 20.60
C PHE A 158 8.43 -11.20 21.79
N GLY A 159 8.64 -12.49 22.11
CA GLY A 159 7.99 -13.14 23.25
C GLY A 159 8.45 -12.58 24.62
N ARG A 160 9.69 -12.09 24.74
CA ARG A 160 10.19 -11.47 25.98
C ARG A 160 9.58 -10.09 26.23
N GLU A 161 9.46 -9.27 25.17
CA GLU A 161 8.89 -7.92 25.28
C GLU A 161 7.40 -7.97 25.68
N HIS A 162 6.63 -8.91 25.15
CA HIS A 162 5.20 -9.04 25.48
C HIS A 162 4.95 -9.64 26.85
N ALA A 163 5.80 -10.52 27.34
CA ALA A 163 5.69 -11.10 28.70
C ALA A 163 5.93 -10.05 29.82
N HIS A 164 6.52 -8.89 29.51
CA HIS A 164 6.76 -7.80 30.47
C HIS A 164 5.66 -6.72 30.44
N SER A 165 4.81 -6.67 29.42
CA SER A 165 3.72 -5.70 29.30
C SER A 165 2.41 -6.16 29.96
N GLU A 166 2.31 -7.42 30.37
CA GLU A 166 1.13 -8.00 31.05
C GLU A 166 1.30 -8.10 32.59
N ARG A 167 2.33 -7.48 33.14
CA ARG A 167 2.53 -7.33 34.58
C ARG A 167 2.42 -5.84 34.97
#